data_688dc56b796bd6bcc42af7ec0e248473
#
_entry.id   688dc56b796bd6bcc42af7ec0e248473
#
_cell.length_a   1.000
_cell.length_b   1.000
_cell.length_c   1.000
_cell.angle_alpha   90.00
_cell.angle_beta   90.00
_cell.angle_gamma   90.00
#
_symmetry.space_group_name_H-M   'P 1'
#
loop_
_entity.id
_entity.type
_entity.pdbx_description
1 polymer ?
#
loop_
_entity_poly.entity_id
_entity_poly.type
_entity_poly.pdbx_seq_one_letter_code
_entity_poly.pdbx_strand_id
1 'polypeptide(L)'
;MNKFWSPFVDSLEPYVPGEQPREGEFIKLNSNESPFSAAPAVIEAIKAAADGALQLYPEAESSELRDVVADYYGIKPEQVFVGNGSDEALGHAFNALFKHEGKKLVYPDLSYSFYPVYAGLYGIEIETIPVTEDFRINIDDYCALDSTEISSIIFPNPNAPTSVALTLDEIERLLKAQPDILVAIDEAYVDFGADTAIKLIQD
;
A
#
# COMPACT_ATOMS: atom_id res chain seq x y z
N MET A 1 26.41 -0.56 -19.02
CA MET A 1 26.51 -1.09 -17.62
C MET A 1 27.54 -0.29 -16.85
N ASN A 2 27.18 0.17 -15.66
CA ASN A 2 28.14 0.78 -14.75
C ASN A 2 28.95 -0.34 -14.06
N LYS A 3 30.27 -0.27 -14.09
CA LYS A 3 31.17 -1.31 -13.53
C LYS A 3 31.02 -1.53 -12.00
N PHE A 4 30.31 -0.64 -11.33
CA PHE A 4 30.07 -0.69 -9.88
C PHE A 4 28.68 -1.24 -9.51
N TRP A 5 27.81 -1.44 -10.51
CA TRP A 5 26.49 -2.02 -10.26
C TRP A 5 26.60 -3.53 -10.15
N SER A 6 25.76 -4.10 -9.26
CA SER A 6 25.60 -5.55 -9.24
C SER A 6 24.83 -6.00 -10.49
N PRO A 7 25.04 -7.24 -10.96
CA PRO A 7 24.27 -7.78 -12.08
C PRO A 7 22.75 -7.74 -11.85
N PHE A 8 22.32 -7.80 -10.61
CA PHE A 8 20.91 -7.68 -10.22
C PHE A 8 20.32 -6.32 -10.61
N VAL A 9 21.05 -5.22 -10.40
CA VAL A 9 20.57 -3.87 -10.75
C VAL A 9 20.34 -3.73 -12.26
N ASP A 10 21.13 -4.42 -13.08
CA ASP A 10 20.97 -4.39 -14.54
C ASP A 10 19.70 -5.14 -15.01
N SER A 11 19.11 -5.98 -14.16
CA SER A 11 17.85 -6.70 -14.44
C SER A 11 16.59 -5.97 -13.99
N LEU A 12 16.73 -4.87 -13.23
CA LEU A 12 15.58 -4.11 -12.73
C LEU A 12 15.05 -3.15 -13.80
N GLU A 13 13.74 -3.13 -13.93
CA GLU A 13 13.05 -2.11 -14.70
C GLU A 13 12.68 -0.94 -13.77
N PRO A 14 13.20 0.28 -14.05
CA PRO A 14 12.88 1.43 -13.21
C PRO A 14 11.42 1.85 -13.38
N TYR A 15 10.80 2.27 -12.28
CA TYR A 15 9.50 2.89 -12.33
C TYR A 15 9.53 4.18 -13.17
N VAL A 16 8.56 4.33 -14.06
CA VAL A 16 8.39 5.55 -14.86
C VAL A 16 7.21 6.34 -14.25
N PRO A 17 7.49 7.49 -13.60
CA PRO A 17 6.43 8.31 -13.02
C PRO A 17 5.55 8.91 -14.12
N GLY A 18 4.30 9.23 -13.75
CA GLY A 18 3.38 9.95 -14.63
C GLY A 18 3.93 11.31 -15.04
N GLU A 19 3.49 11.80 -16.19
CA GLU A 19 3.93 13.09 -16.74
C GLU A 19 3.69 14.24 -15.75
N GLN A 20 4.70 15.10 -15.60
CA GLN A 20 4.68 16.30 -14.74
C GLN A 20 4.96 17.53 -15.61
N PRO A 21 3.98 18.05 -16.36
CA PRO A 21 4.18 19.22 -17.22
C PRO A 21 4.55 20.44 -16.38
N ARG A 22 5.55 21.21 -16.85
CA ARG A 22 6.07 22.37 -16.11
C ARG A 22 5.62 23.70 -16.71
N GLU A 23 5.11 23.69 -17.93
CA GLU A 23 4.74 24.89 -18.68
C GLU A 23 3.32 24.75 -19.23
N GLY A 24 2.55 25.84 -19.16
CA GLY A 24 1.17 25.89 -19.64
C GLY A 24 0.12 25.82 -18.54
N GLU A 25 -1.15 26.05 -18.91
CA GLU A 25 -2.30 25.84 -18.03
C GLU A 25 -2.84 24.42 -18.27
N PHE A 26 -2.80 23.58 -17.24
CA PHE A 26 -3.24 22.20 -17.32
C PHE A 26 -4.29 21.91 -16.23
N ILE A 27 -5.27 21.09 -16.58
CA ILE A 27 -6.11 20.40 -15.60
C ILE A 27 -5.42 19.06 -15.32
N LYS A 28 -4.73 18.99 -14.19
CA LYS A 28 -3.98 17.78 -13.80
C LYS A 28 -4.93 16.74 -13.22
N LEU A 29 -5.02 15.58 -13.89
CA LEU A 29 -5.86 14.44 -13.49
C LEU A 29 -5.07 13.13 -13.33
N ASN A 30 -3.74 13.22 -13.29
CA ASN A 30 -2.85 12.09 -13.06
C ASN A 30 -2.24 12.12 -11.66
N SER A 31 -1.60 11.00 -11.26
CA SER A 31 -0.92 10.81 -9.97
C SER A 31 -1.84 10.87 -8.74
N ASN A 32 -3.15 10.89 -8.92
CA ASN A 32 -4.18 10.86 -7.85
C ASN A 32 -3.93 11.87 -6.71
N GLU A 33 -3.37 13.04 -7.02
CA GLU A 33 -3.15 14.09 -6.03
C GLU A 33 -4.49 14.65 -5.54
N SER A 34 -4.59 14.89 -4.23
CA SER A 34 -5.78 15.52 -3.65
C SER A 34 -5.96 16.93 -4.22
N PRO A 35 -7.16 17.29 -4.71
CA PRO A 35 -7.45 18.65 -5.15
C PRO A 35 -7.60 19.64 -3.97
N PHE A 36 -7.65 19.14 -2.74
CA PHE A 36 -7.83 19.93 -1.52
C PHE A 36 -6.49 20.13 -0.81
N SER A 37 -6.25 21.35 -0.36
CA SER A 37 -5.12 21.67 0.51
C SER A 37 -5.30 21.03 1.89
N ALA A 38 -4.18 20.87 2.62
CA ALA A 38 -4.24 20.50 4.02
C ALA A 38 -5.08 21.52 4.83
N ALA A 39 -5.74 21.05 5.87
CA ALA A 39 -6.51 21.93 6.76
C ALA A 39 -5.62 23.05 7.35
N PRO A 40 -6.15 24.26 7.54
CA PRO A 40 -5.35 25.37 8.07
C PRO A 40 -4.64 25.06 9.38
N ALA A 41 -5.25 24.30 10.28
CA ALA A 41 -4.64 23.87 11.53
C ALA A 41 -3.38 23.00 11.33
N VAL A 42 -3.38 22.15 10.29
CA VAL A 42 -2.21 21.33 9.93
C VAL A 42 -1.05 22.22 9.47
N ILE A 43 -1.35 23.22 8.62
CA ILE A 43 -0.34 24.17 8.12
C ILE A 43 0.28 24.97 9.28
N GLU A 44 -0.53 25.44 10.23
CA GLU A 44 -0.03 26.18 11.39
C GLU A 44 0.77 25.29 12.33
N ALA A 45 0.39 24.03 12.53
CA ALA A 45 1.15 23.07 13.31
C ALA A 45 2.54 22.79 12.69
N ILE A 46 2.60 22.62 11.35
CA ILE A 46 3.87 22.44 10.63
C ILE A 46 4.77 23.68 10.82
N LYS A 47 4.24 24.89 10.68
CA LYS A 47 4.98 26.12 10.89
C LYS A 47 5.52 26.24 12.31
N ALA A 48 4.71 25.87 13.31
CA ALA A 48 5.12 25.90 14.72
C ALA A 48 6.20 24.87 15.05
N ALA A 49 6.16 23.71 14.40
CA ALA A 49 7.16 22.65 14.57
C ALA A 49 8.51 22.96 13.88
N ALA A 50 8.53 23.89 12.92
CA ALA A 50 9.75 24.33 12.24
C ALA A 50 10.56 25.32 13.08
N ASP A 51 11.00 24.90 14.25
CA ASP A 51 11.75 25.69 15.23
C ASP A 51 13.16 25.14 15.46
N GLY A 52 13.79 25.55 16.58
CA GLY A 52 15.14 25.14 16.96
C GLY A 52 15.31 23.64 17.30
N ALA A 53 14.24 22.86 17.36
CA ALA A 53 14.32 21.42 17.63
C ALA A 53 14.65 20.58 16.39
N LEU A 54 14.61 21.17 15.20
CA LEU A 54 14.89 20.46 13.93
C LEU A 54 16.30 19.84 13.83
N GLN A 55 17.26 20.31 14.64
CA GLN A 55 18.59 19.70 14.70
C GLN A 55 18.65 18.42 15.55
N LEU A 56 17.59 18.10 16.27
CA LEU A 56 17.54 16.91 17.11
C LEU A 56 17.09 15.70 16.29
N TYR A 57 17.53 14.51 16.68
CA TYR A 57 16.95 13.29 16.14
C TYR A 57 15.47 13.20 16.51
N PRO A 58 14.60 12.73 15.59
CA PRO A 58 13.23 12.40 15.94
C PRO A 58 13.20 11.24 16.93
N GLU A 59 12.10 11.09 17.64
CA GLU A 59 11.86 9.92 18.46
C GLU A 59 11.80 8.67 17.57
N ALA A 60 12.49 7.60 17.98
CA ALA A 60 12.82 6.46 17.10
C ALA A 60 11.62 5.62 16.70
N GLU A 61 10.59 5.54 17.53
CA GLU A 61 9.43 4.67 17.33
C GLU A 61 8.17 5.43 16.89
N SER A 62 8.26 6.76 16.76
CA SER A 62 7.10 7.62 16.46
C SER A 62 5.92 7.37 17.42
N SER A 63 6.22 7.18 18.71
CA SER A 63 5.27 6.72 19.73
C SER A 63 4.03 7.59 19.81
N GLU A 64 4.19 8.92 19.86
CA GLU A 64 3.07 9.86 19.90
C GLU A 64 2.13 9.72 18.70
N LEU A 65 2.69 9.56 17.49
CA LEU A 65 1.90 9.38 16.27
C LEU A 65 1.18 8.02 16.27
N ARG A 66 1.88 6.96 16.71
CA ARG A 66 1.29 5.62 16.82
C ARG A 66 0.13 5.60 17.79
N ASP A 67 0.24 6.26 18.94
CA ASP A 67 -0.83 6.38 19.93
C ASP A 67 -2.04 7.11 19.35
N VAL A 68 -1.84 8.23 18.66
CA VAL A 68 -2.94 9.00 18.03
C VAL A 68 -3.64 8.20 16.93
N VAL A 69 -2.88 7.49 16.09
CA VAL A 69 -3.45 6.63 15.05
C VAL A 69 -4.22 5.46 15.67
N ALA A 70 -3.66 4.84 16.70
CA ALA A 70 -4.32 3.74 17.41
C ALA A 70 -5.65 4.19 18.05
N ASP A 71 -5.65 5.32 18.73
CA ASP A 71 -6.85 5.91 19.32
C ASP A 71 -7.91 6.24 18.25
N TYR A 72 -7.50 6.81 17.11
CA TYR A 72 -8.41 7.17 16.04
C TYR A 72 -9.12 5.96 15.42
N TYR A 73 -8.41 4.85 15.25
CA TYR A 73 -8.95 3.63 14.65
C TYR A 73 -9.47 2.61 15.67
N GLY A 74 -9.25 2.83 16.96
CA GLY A 74 -9.67 1.91 18.03
C GLY A 74 -8.86 0.60 18.06
N ILE A 75 -7.59 0.66 17.72
CA ILE A 75 -6.63 -0.45 17.75
C ILE A 75 -5.52 -0.17 18.77
N LYS A 76 -4.56 -1.10 18.92
CA LYS A 76 -3.44 -0.94 19.85
C LYS A 76 -2.24 -0.25 19.17
N PRO A 77 -1.44 0.56 19.88
CA PRO A 77 -0.21 1.16 19.33
C PRO A 77 0.77 0.14 18.74
N GLU A 78 0.82 -1.08 19.29
CA GLU A 78 1.65 -2.19 18.79
C GLU A 78 1.19 -2.71 17.42
N GLN A 79 -0.04 -2.41 17.01
CA GLN A 79 -0.60 -2.74 15.70
C GLN A 79 -0.37 -1.63 14.66
N VAL A 80 0.37 -0.57 15.02
CA VAL A 80 0.66 0.56 14.14
C VAL A 80 2.15 0.59 13.80
N PHE A 81 2.45 0.54 12.50
CA PHE A 81 3.77 0.81 11.95
C PHE A 81 3.71 2.13 11.15
N VAL A 82 4.69 2.99 11.36
CA VAL A 82 4.76 4.30 10.70
C VAL A 82 5.94 4.34 9.73
N GLY A 83 5.65 4.78 8.50
CA GLY A 83 6.65 5.00 7.45
C GLY A 83 6.45 6.35 6.76
N ASN A 84 7.39 6.72 5.90
CA ASN A 84 7.30 7.93 5.09
C ASN A 84 6.41 7.70 3.87
N GLY A 85 5.11 7.73 4.08
CA GLY A 85 4.09 7.38 3.09
C GLY A 85 3.91 5.87 2.92
N SER A 86 2.90 5.50 2.10
CA SER A 86 2.59 4.10 1.82
C SER A 86 3.75 3.36 1.13
N ASP A 87 4.52 4.04 0.30
CA ASP A 87 5.64 3.42 -0.44
C ASP A 87 6.71 2.86 0.49
N GLU A 88 7.08 3.57 1.56
CA GLU A 88 8.04 3.04 2.53
C GLU A 88 7.45 1.87 3.33
N ALA A 89 6.20 2.00 3.78
CA ALA A 89 5.51 0.94 4.49
C ALA A 89 5.36 -0.33 3.62
N LEU A 90 4.98 -0.18 2.35
CA LEU A 90 4.92 -1.26 1.38
C LEU A 90 6.30 -1.88 1.13
N GLY A 91 7.35 -1.08 0.96
CA GLY A 91 8.71 -1.59 0.78
C GLY A 91 9.14 -2.50 1.93
N HIS A 92 8.82 -2.13 3.16
CA HIS A 92 9.06 -2.99 4.33
C HIS A 92 8.18 -4.24 4.34
N ALA A 93 6.88 -4.10 4.04
CA ALA A 93 5.95 -5.22 3.98
C ALA A 93 6.36 -6.27 2.95
N PHE A 94 6.74 -5.84 1.73
CA PHE A 94 7.20 -6.74 0.68
C PHE A 94 8.40 -7.57 1.12
N ASN A 95 9.38 -6.95 1.75
CA ASN A 95 10.58 -7.65 2.22
C ASN A 95 10.34 -8.52 3.45
N ALA A 96 9.55 -8.03 4.42
CA ALA A 96 9.41 -8.69 5.71
C ALA A 96 8.28 -9.72 5.75
N LEU A 97 7.20 -9.50 4.96
CA LEU A 97 5.96 -10.26 5.10
C LEU A 97 5.60 -11.08 3.85
N PHE A 98 5.95 -10.61 2.64
CA PHE A 98 5.50 -11.28 1.41
C PHE A 98 6.57 -12.18 0.78
N LYS A 99 7.84 -11.98 1.15
CA LYS A 99 8.94 -12.76 0.61
C LYS A 99 9.06 -14.11 1.29
N HIS A 100 8.55 -15.17 0.64
CA HIS A 100 8.67 -16.54 1.08
C HIS A 100 9.21 -17.42 -0.07
N GLU A 101 10.20 -18.25 0.23
CA GLU A 101 10.81 -19.13 -0.77
C GLU A 101 9.79 -20.13 -1.32
N GLY A 102 9.71 -20.23 -2.64
CA GLY A 102 8.81 -21.14 -3.35
C GLY A 102 7.32 -20.80 -3.26
N LYS A 103 6.97 -19.61 -2.77
CA LYS A 103 5.59 -19.13 -2.72
C LYS A 103 5.43 -17.80 -3.47
N LYS A 104 4.24 -17.57 -3.99
CA LYS A 104 3.90 -16.38 -4.79
C LYS A 104 3.13 -15.34 -3.97
N LEU A 105 3.34 -14.07 -4.32
CA LEU A 105 2.46 -12.97 -3.97
C LEU A 105 1.36 -12.85 -5.04
N VAL A 106 0.10 -12.75 -4.63
CA VAL A 106 -1.04 -12.63 -5.53
C VAL A 106 -1.67 -11.24 -5.43
N TYR A 107 -1.99 -10.64 -6.59
CA TYR A 107 -2.70 -9.36 -6.67
C TYR A 107 -3.47 -9.21 -8.00
N PRO A 108 -4.39 -8.21 -8.14
CA PRO A 108 -5.13 -7.99 -9.37
C PRO A 108 -4.21 -7.55 -10.53
N ASP A 109 -4.48 -7.98 -11.75
CA ASP A 109 -3.72 -7.59 -12.95
C ASP A 109 -3.80 -6.09 -13.26
N LEU A 110 -4.95 -5.46 -12.98
CA LEU A 110 -5.11 -4.01 -12.97
C LEU A 110 -5.10 -3.50 -11.54
N SER A 111 -3.93 -3.06 -11.08
CA SER A 111 -3.69 -2.62 -9.71
C SER A 111 -2.60 -1.56 -9.63
N TYR A 112 -2.16 -1.22 -8.41
CA TYR A 112 -1.09 -0.26 -8.21
C TYR A 112 0.21 -0.71 -8.89
N SER A 113 0.68 0.09 -9.83
CA SER A 113 1.80 -0.24 -10.72
C SER A 113 3.15 -0.42 -10.03
N PHE A 114 3.25 -0.12 -8.74
CA PHE A 114 4.48 -0.27 -7.99
C PHE A 114 4.64 -1.67 -7.36
N TYR A 115 3.57 -2.47 -7.26
CA TYR A 115 3.69 -3.84 -6.72
C TYR A 115 4.68 -4.71 -7.50
N PRO A 116 4.64 -4.77 -8.85
CA PRO A 116 5.66 -5.52 -9.60
C PRO A 116 7.08 -4.95 -9.43
N VAL A 117 7.23 -3.65 -9.19
CA VAL A 117 8.54 -3.03 -8.92
C VAL A 117 9.13 -3.57 -7.62
N TYR A 118 8.35 -3.60 -6.53
CA TYR A 118 8.80 -4.18 -5.26
C TYR A 118 9.04 -5.68 -5.38
N ALA A 119 8.14 -6.41 -6.04
CA ALA A 119 8.32 -7.84 -6.26
C ALA A 119 9.63 -8.13 -6.99
N GLY A 120 9.92 -7.39 -8.07
CA GLY A 120 11.19 -7.47 -8.80
C GLY A 120 12.40 -7.13 -7.93
N LEU A 121 12.31 -6.04 -7.14
CA LEU A 121 13.39 -5.59 -6.25
C LEU A 121 13.77 -6.65 -5.19
N TYR A 122 12.78 -7.34 -4.65
CA TYR A 122 13.00 -8.33 -3.59
C TYR A 122 13.07 -9.78 -4.10
N GLY A 123 12.90 -10.00 -5.41
CA GLY A 123 12.91 -11.33 -6.01
C GLY A 123 11.73 -12.19 -5.54
N ILE A 124 10.54 -11.60 -5.46
CA ILE A 124 9.30 -12.28 -5.08
C ILE A 124 8.61 -12.77 -6.35
N GLU A 125 8.26 -14.04 -6.39
CA GLU A 125 7.40 -14.57 -7.44
C GLU A 125 5.99 -14.01 -7.32
N ILE A 126 5.40 -13.64 -8.45
CA ILE A 126 4.08 -13.02 -8.50
C ILE A 126 3.11 -13.84 -9.36
N GLU A 127 1.84 -13.78 -8.98
CA GLU A 127 0.73 -14.23 -9.79
C GLU A 127 -0.35 -13.15 -9.80
N THR A 128 -0.90 -12.87 -10.98
CA THR A 128 -1.97 -11.87 -11.10
C THR A 128 -3.29 -12.53 -11.47
N ILE A 129 -4.37 -12.03 -10.86
CA ILE A 129 -5.73 -12.46 -11.15
C ILE A 129 -6.42 -11.33 -11.93
N PRO A 130 -7.01 -11.63 -13.11
CA PRO A 130 -7.70 -10.63 -13.89
C PRO A 130 -8.89 -10.03 -13.12
N VAL A 131 -9.06 -8.71 -13.23
CA VAL A 131 -10.32 -8.09 -12.81
C VAL A 131 -11.44 -8.47 -13.78
N THR A 132 -12.69 -8.36 -13.32
CA THR A 132 -13.88 -8.62 -14.14
C THR A 132 -14.04 -7.57 -15.26
N GLU A 133 -14.96 -7.79 -16.19
CA GLU A 133 -15.25 -6.84 -17.29
C GLU A 133 -15.71 -5.45 -16.78
N ASP A 134 -16.30 -5.39 -15.59
CA ASP A 134 -16.69 -4.15 -14.90
C ASP A 134 -15.61 -3.66 -13.92
N PHE A 135 -14.36 -4.11 -14.09
CA PHE A 135 -13.17 -3.69 -13.35
C PHE A 135 -13.20 -4.00 -11.85
N ARG A 136 -13.99 -4.96 -11.41
CA ARG A 136 -14.02 -5.40 -10.01
C ARG A 136 -13.00 -6.49 -9.75
N ILE A 137 -12.48 -6.53 -8.52
CA ILE A 137 -11.82 -7.71 -7.97
C ILE A 137 -12.91 -8.76 -7.70
N ASN A 138 -12.80 -9.95 -8.32
CA ASN A 138 -13.69 -11.06 -8.01
C ASN A 138 -13.15 -11.84 -6.81
N ILE A 139 -13.74 -11.65 -5.65
CA ILE A 139 -13.25 -12.25 -4.42
C ILE A 139 -13.32 -13.79 -4.41
N ASP A 140 -14.20 -14.40 -5.22
CA ASP A 140 -14.30 -15.85 -5.32
C ASP A 140 -13.04 -16.48 -5.88
N ASP A 141 -12.35 -15.81 -6.81
CA ASP A 141 -11.10 -16.29 -7.38
C ASP A 141 -9.98 -16.34 -6.32
N TYR A 142 -9.96 -15.36 -5.41
CA TYR A 142 -9.00 -15.30 -4.30
C TYR A 142 -9.34 -16.31 -3.18
N CYS A 143 -10.63 -16.54 -2.92
CA CYS A 143 -11.06 -17.57 -1.97
C CYS A 143 -10.70 -18.98 -2.42
N ALA A 144 -10.59 -19.21 -3.73
CA ALA A 144 -10.30 -20.53 -4.33
C ALA A 144 -8.80 -20.83 -4.48
N LEU A 145 -7.91 -19.90 -4.11
CA LEU A 145 -6.46 -20.07 -4.24
C LEU A 145 -5.93 -21.22 -3.36
N ASP A 146 -4.92 -21.91 -3.87
CA ASP A 146 -4.21 -22.96 -3.09
C ASP A 146 -3.23 -22.30 -2.11
N SER A 147 -3.56 -22.32 -0.83
CA SER A 147 -2.76 -21.74 0.25
C SER A 147 -1.35 -22.32 0.37
N THR A 148 -1.08 -23.48 -0.22
CA THR A 148 0.25 -24.10 -0.18
C THR A 148 1.24 -23.41 -1.13
N GLU A 149 0.76 -22.80 -2.20
CA GLU A 149 1.57 -22.15 -3.24
C GLU A 149 1.73 -20.63 -3.03
N ILE A 150 0.96 -20.03 -2.11
CA ILE A 150 0.85 -18.58 -1.94
C ILE A 150 1.40 -18.14 -0.60
N SER A 151 2.15 -17.03 -0.60
CA SER A 151 2.63 -16.37 0.62
C SER A 151 1.61 -15.37 1.15
N SER A 152 1.05 -14.58 0.24
CA SER A 152 0.22 -13.44 0.60
C SER A 152 -0.63 -12.96 -0.59
N ILE A 153 -1.66 -12.21 -0.24
CA ILE A 153 -2.52 -11.49 -1.18
C ILE A 153 -2.42 -10.00 -0.86
N ILE A 154 -2.30 -9.15 -1.88
CA ILE A 154 -2.37 -7.69 -1.72
C ILE A 154 -3.26 -7.07 -2.78
N PHE A 155 -4.09 -6.11 -2.39
CA PHE A 155 -4.83 -5.27 -3.31
C PHE A 155 -5.19 -3.92 -2.67
N PRO A 156 -5.31 -2.84 -3.48
CA PRO A 156 -5.83 -1.57 -3.01
C PRO A 156 -7.35 -1.65 -2.78
N ASN A 157 -7.86 -0.95 -1.77
CA ASN A 157 -9.30 -0.81 -1.56
C ASN A 157 -9.67 0.63 -1.14
N PRO A 158 -10.26 1.44 -2.02
CA PRO A 158 -10.65 1.16 -3.42
C PRO A 158 -9.46 0.80 -4.32
N ASN A 159 -9.68 -0.09 -5.30
CA ASN A 159 -8.61 -0.48 -6.21
C ASN A 159 -8.17 0.69 -7.10
N ALA A 160 -6.88 0.89 -7.22
CA ALA A 160 -6.28 1.85 -8.15
C ALA A 160 -5.65 1.10 -9.34
N PRO A 161 -6.05 1.38 -10.60
CA PRO A 161 -6.74 2.59 -11.06
C PRO A 161 -8.26 2.48 -11.23
N THR A 162 -8.90 1.35 -10.92
CA THR A 162 -10.29 1.10 -11.30
C THR A 162 -11.31 1.89 -10.47
N SER A 163 -10.93 2.39 -9.29
CA SER A 163 -11.77 3.10 -8.32
C SER A 163 -12.90 2.25 -7.72
N VAL A 164 -12.91 0.94 -7.97
CA VAL A 164 -13.94 0.03 -7.48
C VAL A 164 -13.52 -0.56 -6.14
N ALA A 165 -14.38 -0.45 -5.14
CA ALA A 165 -14.14 -0.96 -3.81
C ALA A 165 -14.80 -2.32 -3.58
N LEU A 166 -14.16 -3.16 -2.75
CA LEU A 166 -14.76 -4.29 -2.09
C LEU A 166 -15.48 -3.83 -0.82
N THR A 167 -16.55 -4.52 -0.47
CA THR A 167 -17.23 -4.36 0.80
C THR A 167 -16.48 -5.07 1.93
N LEU A 168 -16.72 -4.67 3.19
CA LEU A 168 -16.15 -5.38 4.33
C LEU A 168 -16.58 -6.85 4.38
N ASP A 169 -17.81 -7.17 3.99
CA ASP A 169 -18.29 -8.56 3.95
C ASP A 169 -17.51 -9.41 2.93
N GLU A 170 -17.14 -8.84 1.78
CA GLU A 170 -16.31 -9.51 0.77
C GLU A 170 -14.91 -9.76 1.30
N ILE A 171 -14.31 -8.76 1.96
CA ILE A 171 -12.99 -8.89 2.58
C ILE A 171 -13.01 -9.92 3.72
N GLU A 172 -14.00 -9.86 4.60
CA GLU A 172 -14.15 -10.82 5.71
C GLU A 172 -14.33 -12.26 5.19
N ARG A 173 -15.06 -12.42 4.08
CA ARG A 173 -15.23 -13.73 3.42
C ARG A 173 -13.90 -14.28 2.92
N LEU A 174 -13.03 -13.43 2.33
CA LEU A 174 -11.68 -13.80 1.94
C LEU A 174 -10.84 -14.23 3.14
N LEU A 175 -10.83 -13.43 4.20
CA LEU A 175 -10.07 -13.75 5.42
C LEU A 175 -10.50 -15.10 6.03
N LYS A 176 -11.79 -15.40 6.02
CA LYS A 176 -12.32 -16.70 6.49
C LYS A 176 -11.97 -17.87 5.58
N ALA A 177 -11.92 -17.63 4.25
CA ALA A 177 -11.56 -18.67 3.28
C ALA A 177 -10.05 -18.97 3.28
N GLN A 178 -9.23 -18.01 3.61
CA GLN A 178 -7.75 -18.07 3.57
C GLN A 178 -7.13 -17.73 4.93
N PRO A 179 -7.40 -18.51 6.00
CA PRO A 179 -6.98 -18.16 7.36
C PRO A 179 -5.47 -18.22 7.57
N ASP A 180 -4.74 -18.92 6.71
CA ASP A 180 -3.29 -19.12 6.81
C ASP A 180 -2.49 -18.21 5.83
N ILE A 181 -3.18 -17.36 5.07
CA ILE A 181 -2.57 -16.43 4.12
C ILE A 181 -2.66 -15.01 4.67
N LEU A 182 -1.56 -14.28 4.62
CA LEU A 182 -1.56 -12.85 4.89
C LEU A 182 -2.30 -12.10 3.79
N VAL A 183 -3.35 -11.36 4.15
CA VAL A 183 -4.08 -10.47 3.25
C VAL A 183 -3.76 -9.04 3.62
N ALA A 184 -3.11 -8.32 2.72
CA ALA A 184 -2.79 -6.90 2.86
C ALA A 184 -3.78 -6.06 2.06
N ILE A 185 -4.45 -5.13 2.72
CA ILE A 185 -5.37 -4.20 2.09
C ILE A 185 -4.68 -2.82 2.04
N ASP A 186 -4.37 -2.35 0.83
CA ASP A 186 -3.79 -1.03 0.63
C ASP A 186 -4.91 0.01 0.61
N GLU A 187 -5.01 0.78 1.68
CA GLU A 187 -6.07 1.76 1.89
C GLU A 187 -5.63 3.20 1.59
N ALA A 188 -4.67 3.40 0.69
CA ALA A 188 -4.22 4.75 0.31
C ALA A 188 -5.35 5.69 -0.11
N TYR A 189 -6.48 5.13 -0.56
CA TYR A 189 -7.64 5.88 -1.05
C TYR A 189 -8.94 5.57 -0.31
N VAL A 190 -8.90 4.98 0.88
CA VAL A 190 -10.10 4.57 1.64
C VAL A 190 -11.06 5.73 1.91
N ASP A 191 -10.54 6.94 2.15
CA ASP A 191 -11.32 8.15 2.42
C ASP A 191 -12.18 8.62 1.24
N PHE A 192 -12.00 8.03 0.06
CA PHE A 192 -12.73 8.39 -1.16
C PHE A 192 -13.88 7.42 -1.50
N GLY A 193 -14.43 6.75 -0.51
CA GLY A 193 -15.70 6.02 -0.67
C GLY A 193 -15.66 4.52 -0.38
N ALA A 194 -14.70 4.05 0.40
CA ALA A 194 -14.69 2.70 0.93
C ALA A 194 -14.81 2.68 2.46
N ASP A 195 -15.18 1.53 3.00
CA ASP A 195 -15.04 1.25 4.44
C ASP A 195 -13.64 0.69 4.73
N THR A 196 -13.04 1.15 5.83
CA THR A 196 -11.73 0.64 6.25
C THR A 196 -11.80 -0.79 6.77
N ALA A 197 -10.91 -1.63 6.28
CA ALA A 197 -10.75 -3.02 6.74
C ALA A 197 -10.07 -3.12 8.12
N ILE A 198 -9.58 -2.02 8.69
CA ILE A 198 -9.04 -1.98 10.05
C ILE A 198 -10.06 -2.53 11.06
N LYS A 199 -11.36 -2.36 10.80
CA LYS A 199 -12.45 -2.95 11.61
C LYS A 199 -12.41 -4.48 11.71
N LEU A 200 -11.69 -5.14 10.80
CA LEU A 200 -11.54 -6.61 10.76
C LEU A 200 -10.24 -7.10 11.43
N ILE A 201 -9.38 -6.19 11.89
CA ILE A 201 -8.17 -6.56 12.64
C ILE A 201 -8.63 -7.14 14.00
N GLN A 202 -8.26 -8.39 14.21
CA GLN A 202 -8.50 -9.09 15.47
C GLN A 202 -7.22 -9.13 16.32
N ASP A 203 -7.36 -9.34 17.63
CA ASP A 203 -6.24 -9.48 18.57
C ASP A 203 -5.43 -10.75 18.39
#